data_f7631959688925ed556cdc1a013ff78f
#
_entry.id   f7631959688925ed556cdc1a013ff78f
#
_cell.length_a   1.000
_cell.length_b   1.000
_cell.length_c   1.000
_cell.angle_alpha   90.00
_cell.angle_beta   90.00
_cell.angle_gamma   90.00
#
_symmetry.space_group_name_H-M   'P 1'
#
loop_
_entity.id
_entity.type
_entity.pdbx_description
1 polymer ?
#
loop_
_entity_poly.entity_id
_entity_poly.type
_entity_poly.pdbx_seq_one_letter_code
_entity_poly.pdbx_strand_id
1 'polypeptide(L)' 'MAVEVIVVQKHVIEIMQMVYELREQGLVQGTDFDFAHYPELFDTFAGTTRKRHTVFTFYTEKYSTLFALKYAN' A
#
# COMPACT_ATOMS: atom_id res chain seq x y z
N MET A 1 -4.23 16.82 1.16
CA MET A 1 -2.91 16.38 0.65
C MET A 1 -2.86 14.87 0.66
N ALA A 2 -2.45 14.26 -0.44
CA ALA A 2 -2.34 12.81 -0.51
C ALA A 2 -1.05 12.35 0.18
N VAL A 3 -1.14 11.27 0.94
CA VAL A 3 0.00 10.68 1.64
C VAL A 3 0.15 9.23 1.20
N GLU A 4 1.36 8.85 0.81
CA GLU A 4 1.66 7.50 0.38
C GLU A 4 2.27 6.69 1.52
N VAL A 5 1.79 5.46 1.67
CA VAL A 5 2.33 4.49 2.62
C VAL A 5 2.77 3.25 1.84
N ILE A 6 4.05 2.90 1.95
CA ILE A 6 4.62 1.78 1.21
C ILE A 6 4.69 0.56 2.12
N VAL A 7 4.08 -0.54 1.67
CA VAL A 7 4.10 -1.82 2.38
C VAL A 7 4.90 -2.80 1.53
N VAL A 8 5.99 -3.32 2.08
CA VAL A 8 6.92 -4.17 1.32
C VAL A 8 6.75 -5.65 1.67
N GLN A 9 6.99 -6.50 0.67
CA GLN A 9 7.08 -7.96 0.82
C GLN A 9 5.83 -8.62 1.41
N LYS A 10 4.65 -8.10 1.08
CA LYS A 10 3.38 -8.73 1.46
C LYS A 10 2.78 -9.50 0.29
N HIS A 11 2.15 -10.63 0.57
CA HIS A 11 1.43 -11.40 -0.43
C HIS A 11 0.15 -10.68 -0.84
N VAL A 12 -0.33 -11.00 -2.05
CA VAL A 12 -1.57 -10.42 -2.58
C VAL A 12 -2.74 -10.64 -1.61
N ILE A 13 -2.81 -11.82 -1.00
CA ILE A 13 -3.87 -12.13 -0.03
C ILE A 13 -3.84 -11.17 1.16
N GLU A 14 -2.65 -10.87 1.68
CA GLU A 14 -2.50 -9.93 2.79
C GLU A 14 -2.90 -8.51 2.37
N ILE A 15 -2.52 -8.11 1.16
CA ILE A 15 -2.88 -6.80 0.62
C ILE A 15 -4.41 -6.68 0.47
N MET A 16 -5.06 -7.73 -0.03
CA MET A 16 -6.51 -7.71 -0.17
C MET A 16 -7.22 -7.66 1.18
N GLN A 17 -6.66 -8.29 2.21
CA GLN A 17 -7.19 -8.18 3.56
C GLN A 17 -7.08 -6.75 4.09
N MET A 18 -5.98 -6.07 3.82
CA MET A 18 -5.82 -4.66 4.20
C MET A 18 -6.86 -3.77 3.51
N VAL A 19 -7.07 -3.99 2.22
CA VAL A 19 -8.08 -3.25 1.46
C VAL A 19 -9.48 -3.52 2.04
N TYR A 20 -9.77 -4.76 2.35
CA TYR A 20 -11.05 -5.14 2.94
C TYR A 20 -11.28 -4.43 4.27
N GLU A 21 -10.26 -4.39 5.13
CA GLU A 21 -10.35 -3.69 6.41
C GLU A 21 -10.61 -2.19 6.23
N LEU A 22 -9.99 -1.57 5.25
CA LEU A 22 -10.23 -0.16 4.96
C LEU A 22 -11.69 0.08 4.55
N ARG A 23 -12.24 -0.81 3.73
CA ARG A 23 -13.65 -0.73 3.33
C ARG A 23 -14.58 -0.95 4.52
N GLU A 24 -14.23 -1.86 5.42
CA GLU A 24 -14.99 -2.10 6.65
C GLU A 24 -15.06 -0.86 7.53
N GLN A 25 -14.02 -0.03 7.51
CA GLN A 25 -13.96 1.23 8.24
C GLN A 25 -14.73 2.35 7.56
N GLY A 26 -15.33 2.08 6.40
CA GLY A 26 -16.11 3.05 5.66
C GLY A 26 -15.35 3.86 4.63
N LEU A 27 -14.08 3.50 4.35
CA LEU A 27 -13.31 4.19 3.33
C LEU A 27 -13.69 3.68 1.94
N VAL A 28 -13.75 4.60 0.98
CA VAL A 28 -14.12 4.29 -0.40
C VAL A 28 -12.89 4.39 -1.29
N GLN A 29 -12.57 3.30 -1.99
CA GLN A 29 -11.45 3.28 -2.93
C GLN A 29 -11.68 4.28 -4.06
N GLY A 30 -10.66 5.07 -4.36
CA GLY A 30 -10.74 6.13 -5.36
C GLY A 30 -11.15 7.47 -4.79
N THR A 31 -11.77 7.51 -3.61
CA THR A 31 -12.21 8.74 -2.93
C THR A 31 -11.39 9.00 -1.68
N ASP A 32 -11.28 8.01 -0.80
CA ASP A 32 -10.55 8.14 0.48
C ASP A 32 -9.15 7.57 0.38
N PHE A 33 -8.98 6.51 -0.40
CA PHE A 33 -7.69 5.89 -0.61
C PHE A 33 -7.63 5.22 -1.97
N ASP A 34 -6.42 4.87 -2.39
CA ASP A 34 -6.20 4.02 -3.56
C ASP A 34 -4.96 3.18 -3.29
N PHE A 35 -4.70 2.18 -4.14
CA PHE A 35 -3.51 1.37 -3.99
C PHE A 35 -3.03 0.85 -5.34
N ALA A 36 -1.72 0.57 -5.41
CA ALA A 36 -1.09 -0.04 -6.58
C ALA A 36 -0.07 -1.06 -6.10
N HIS A 37 -0.13 -2.26 -6.67
CA HIS A 37 0.79 -3.34 -6.34
C HIS A 37 1.86 -3.45 -7.42
N TYR A 38 3.12 -3.48 -6.99
CA TYR A 38 4.27 -3.60 -7.88
C TYR A 38 4.98 -4.92 -7.61
N PRO A 39 5.06 -5.82 -8.60
CA PRO A 39 5.73 -7.10 -8.42
C PRO A 39 7.25 -6.94 -8.31
N GLU A 40 7.91 -8.00 -7.88
CA GLU A 40 9.36 -8.04 -7.84
C GLU A 40 9.93 -7.97 -9.26
N LEU A 41 10.92 -7.10 -9.46
CA LEU A 41 11.57 -6.91 -10.74
C LEU A 41 13.08 -6.94 -10.57
N PHE A 42 13.74 -7.69 -11.48
CA PHE A 42 15.20 -7.69 -11.56
C PHE A 42 15.64 -6.71 -12.65
N ASP A 43 16.48 -5.75 -12.26
CA ASP A 43 17.05 -4.79 -13.21
C ASP A 43 18.40 -5.31 -13.69
N THR A 44 18.44 -5.78 -14.94
CA THR A 44 19.65 -6.35 -15.52
C THR A 44 20.76 -5.32 -15.72
N PHE A 45 20.42 -4.06 -15.94
CA PHE A 45 21.41 -3.00 -16.11
C PHE A 45 22.07 -2.60 -14.82
N ALA A 46 21.29 -2.45 -13.77
CA ALA A 46 21.81 -2.06 -12.47
C ALA A 46 22.28 -3.24 -11.62
N GLY A 47 21.92 -4.47 -12.02
CA GLY A 47 22.24 -5.67 -11.24
C GLY A 47 21.53 -5.71 -9.90
N THR A 48 20.38 -5.04 -9.79
CA THR A 48 19.63 -4.95 -8.54
C THR A 48 18.25 -5.58 -8.69
N THR A 49 17.71 -6.04 -7.58
CA THR A 49 16.35 -6.57 -7.51
C THR A 49 15.47 -5.59 -6.76
N ARG A 50 14.37 -5.18 -7.39
CA ARG A 50 13.35 -4.39 -6.70
C ARG A 50 12.37 -5.37 -6.05
N LYS A 51 12.26 -5.30 -4.74
CA LYS A 51 11.33 -6.15 -4.00
C LYS A 51 9.89 -5.75 -4.30
N ARG A 52 9.00 -6.73 -4.27
CA ARG A 52 7.58 -6.44 -4.43
C ARG A 52 7.11 -5.52 -3.31
N HIS A 53 6.24 -4.62 -3.66
CA HIS A 53 5.71 -3.65 -2.70
C HIS A 53 4.35 -3.17 -3.16
N THR A 54 3.59 -2.61 -2.25
CA THR A 54 2.29 -2.01 -2.53
C THR A 54 2.30 -0.60 -1.99
N VAL A 55 1.88 0.34 -2.82
CA VAL A 55 1.77 1.74 -2.43
C VAL A 55 0.30 2.03 -2.16
N PHE A 56 -0.01 2.41 -0.92
CA PHE A 56 -1.35 2.89 -0.56
C PHE A 56 -1.30 4.41 -0.53
N THR A 57 -2.20 5.03 -1.26
CA THR A 57 -2.33 6.49 -1.30
C THR A 57 -3.58 6.87 -0.52
N PHE A 58 -3.42 7.72 0.48
CA PHE A 58 -4.54 8.22 1.27
C PHE A 58 -4.74 9.69 0.98
N TYR A 59 -5.97 10.07 0.68
CA TYR A 59 -6.30 11.45 0.37
C TYR A 59 -6.60 12.27 1.62
N THR A 60 -6.69 11.59 2.78
CA THR A 60 -6.85 12.22 4.09
C THR A 60 -5.75 11.71 5.02
N GLU A 61 -4.97 12.63 5.58
CA GLU A 61 -3.81 12.29 6.40
C GLU A 61 -4.15 11.43 7.62
N LYS A 62 -5.30 11.64 8.20
CA LYS A 62 -5.77 10.88 9.37
C LYS A 62 -5.69 9.38 9.14
N TYR A 63 -6.18 8.91 8.00
CA TYR A 63 -6.21 7.49 7.70
C TYR A 63 -4.83 6.93 7.38
N SER A 64 -3.96 7.73 6.75
CA SER A 64 -2.60 7.31 6.46
C SER A 64 -1.80 7.05 7.73
N THR A 65 -1.96 7.88 8.73
CA THR A 65 -1.27 7.71 10.02
C THR A 65 -1.71 6.43 10.71
N LEU A 66 -3.00 6.18 10.78
CA LEU A 66 -3.54 4.96 11.40
C LEU A 66 -3.08 3.71 10.66
N PHE A 67 -3.10 3.75 9.33
CA PHE A 67 -2.67 2.63 8.50
C PHE A 67 -1.18 2.36 8.68
N ALA A 68 -0.36 3.40 8.68
CA ALA A 68 1.09 3.25 8.83
C ALA A 68 1.45 2.63 10.19
N LEU A 69 0.77 3.02 11.25
CA LEU A 69 1.00 2.44 12.57
C LEU A 69 0.66 0.96 12.62
N LYS A 70 -0.31 0.53 11.82
CA LYS A 70 -0.76 -0.86 11.84
C LYS A 70 0.05 -1.76 10.91
N TYR A 71 0.43 -1.30 9.72
CA TYR A 71 0.98 -2.16 8.67
C TYR A 71 2.39 -1.80 8.19
N ALA A 72 2.77 -0.54 8.20
CA ALA A 72 4.08 -0.12 7.71
C ALA A 72 5.10 -0.11 8.84
N ASN A 73 6.01 -1.03 8.80
CA ASN A 73 7.10 -1.11 9.76
C ASN A 73 8.41 -0.68 9.13
#